data_fb7264ca37946fdf92e04eb612c32580
#
_entry.id   fb7264ca37946fdf92e04eb612c32580
#
_cell.length_a   1.000
_cell.length_b   1.000
_cell.length_c   1.000
_cell.angle_alpha   90.00
_cell.angle_beta   90.00
_cell.angle_gamma   90.00
#
_symmetry.space_group_name_H-M   'P 1'
#
loop_
_entity.id
_entity.type
_entity.pdbx_description
1 polymer ?
#
loop_
_entity_poly.entity_id
_entity_poly.type
_entity_poly.pdbx_seq_one_letter_code
_entity_poly.pdbx_strand_id
1 'polypeptide(L)'
;AAFNFTSAEEKLNAAVEGDKPGEYREGAKETLKNAIDAAKAVYDNGSATKEIIEDAKAALSKAVEEFDSKVVPPLDTKALDDAIDLANRLYAGAIAGTEPGQYPQKSIDDFKAAIAAAKASKVNAVIQKDIDDALDNLNNAIKAFEDTMVPLEVGKALLDTAIKDAKSKVDSTTVGTLGGQYPKAAKDAVLLALSEAKKVLDDIHATQEEI
;
A
#
# COMPACT_ATOMS: atom_id res chain seq x y z
N ALA A 1 -46.95 12.44 -11.19
CA ALA A 1 -45.69 13.20 -11.23
C ALA A 1 -45.27 13.38 -12.68
N ALA A 2 -44.63 14.51 -13.02
CA ALA A 2 -44.13 14.77 -14.36
C ALA A 2 -42.83 13.99 -14.62
N PHE A 3 -42.46 13.73 -15.88
CA PHE A 3 -41.12 13.28 -16.24
C PHE A 3 -40.11 14.40 -15.97
N ASN A 4 -38.95 14.05 -15.41
CA ASN A 4 -37.88 15.02 -15.12
C ASN A 4 -36.83 14.97 -16.25
N PHE A 5 -37.24 15.24 -17.48
CA PHE A 5 -36.31 15.24 -18.63
C PHE A 5 -35.24 16.30 -18.53
N THR A 6 -35.59 17.53 -18.10
CA THR A 6 -34.67 18.65 -18.03
C THR A 6 -33.45 18.33 -17.18
N SER A 7 -33.64 17.77 -15.99
CA SER A 7 -32.52 17.41 -15.10
C SER A 7 -31.67 16.29 -15.69
N ALA A 8 -32.27 15.28 -16.35
CA ALA A 8 -31.51 14.21 -16.97
C ALA A 8 -30.70 14.71 -18.18
N GLU A 9 -31.27 15.59 -18.98
CA GLU A 9 -30.59 16.22 -20.14
C GLU A 9 -29.47 17.16 -19.71
N GLU A 10 -29.68 17.96 -18.67
CA GLU A 10 -28.64 18.82 -18.09
C GLU A 10 -27.43 17.98 -17.63
N LYS A 11 -27.67 16.87 -16.91
CA LYS A 11 -26.62 15.94 -16.51
C LYS A 11 -25.88 15.36 -17.73
N LEU A 12 -26.62 14.86 -18.72
CA LEU A 12 -26.07 14.30 -19.94
C LEU A 12 -25.18 15.31 -20.71
N ASN A 13 -25.64 16.56 -20.81
CA ASN A 13 -24.95 17.62 -21.55
C ASN A 13 -23.71 18.12 -20.81
N ALA A 14 -23.75 18.21 -19.49
CA ALA A 14 -22.63 18.64 -18.66
C ALA A 14 -21.54 17.56 -18.50
N ALA A 15 -21.89 16.29 -18.67
CA ALA A 15 -20.98 15.20 -18.43
C ALA A 15 -19.89 15.09 -19.50
N VAL A 16 -18.67 14.84 -19.05
CA VAL A 16 -17.50 14.47 -19.85
C VAL A 16 -17.16 13.01 -19.51
N GLU A 17 -16.93 12.18 -20.51
CA GLU A 17 -16.46 10.80 -20.29
C GLU A 17 -14.94 10.75 -20.28
N GLY A 18 -14.37 9.94 -19.37
CA GLY A 18 -12.94 9.74 -19.20
C GLY A 18 -12.60 9.07 -17.88
N ASP A 19 -11.32 9.12 -17.52
CA ASP A 19 -10.76 8.45 -16.34
C ASP A 19 -10.32 9.43 -15.24
N LYS A 20 -10.51 10.74 -15.44
CA LYS A 20 -10.15 11.74 -14.44
C LYS A 20 -11.23 11.88 -13.36
N PRO A 21 -10.85 12.22 -12.13
CA PRO A 21 -11.83 12.51 -11.08
C PRO A 21 -12.89 13.50 -11.52
N GLY A 22 -14.15 13.14 -11.30
CA GLY A 22 -15.32 13.94 -11.70
C GLY A 22 -15.79 13.73 -13.14
N GLU A 23 -15.05 13.03 -13.99
CA GLU A 23 -15.53 12.55 -15.28
C GLU A 23 -16.41 11.30 -15.09
N TYR A 24 -17.10 10.90 -16.13
CA TYR A 24 -17.94 9.70 -16.14
C TYR A 24 -17.26 8.60 -16.95
N ARG A 25 -17.40 7.36 -16.50
CA ARG A 25 -16.83 6.21 -17.21
C ARG A 25 -17.47 6.06 -18.59
N GLU A 26 -16.66 5.61 -19.56
CA GLU A 26 -17.06 5.39 -20.95
C GLU A 26 -18.39 4.59 -21.06
N GLY A 27 -19.28 5.03 -21.96
CA GLY A 27 -20.60 4.46 -22.19
C GLY A 27 -21.69 4.93 -21.23
N ALA A 28 -21.35 5.72 -20.18
CA ALA A 28 -22.34 6.26 -19.25
C ALA A 28 -23.33 7.21 -19.95
N LYS A 29 -22.80 8.10 -20.81
CA LYS A 29 -23.63 9.07 -21.57
C LYS A 29 -24.57 8.37 -22.54
N GLU A 30 -24.10 7.36 -23.25
CA GLU A 30 -24.92 6.59 -24.20
C GLU A 30 -26.06 5.89 -23.46
N THR A 31 -25.78 5.27 -22.33
CA THR A 31 -26.79 4.58 -21.50
C THR A 31 -27.88 5.55 -21.02
N LEU A 32 -27.48 6.71 -20.48
CA LEU A 32 -28.42 7.74 -20.02
C LEU A 32 -29.22 8.32 -21.19
N LYS A 33 -28.58 8.59 -22.32
CA LYS A 33 -29.25 9.10 -23.52
C LYS A 33 -30.34 8.13 -23.99
N ASN A 34 -30.03 6.84 -24.09
CA ASN A 34 -30.98 5.82 -24.50
C ASN A 34 -32.20 5.75 -23.56
N ALA A 35 -31.99 5.90 -22.25
CA ALA A 35 -33.08 5.94 -21.27
C ALA A 35 -33.92 7.20 -21.41
N ILE A 36 -33.35 8.35 -21.67
CA ILE A 36 -34.05 9.60 -21.94
C ILE A 36 -34.91 9.46 -23.21
N ASP A 37 -34.33 8.95 -24.29
CA ASP A 37 -35.02 8.77 -25.57
C ASP A 37 -36.22 7.78 -25.44
N ALA A 38 -36.00 6.67 -24.71
CA ALA A 38 -37.07 5.71 -24.43
C ALA A 38 -38.22 6.33 -23.60
N ALA A 39 -37.90 7.09 -22.57
CA ALA A 39 -38.89 7.76 -21.74
C ALA A 39 -39.66 8.86 -22.50
N LYS A 40 -38.97 9.59 -23.41
CA LYS A 40 -39.66 10.56 -24.30
C LYS A 40 -40.61 9.89 -25.27
N ALA A 41 -40.21 8.76 -25.85
CA ALA A 41 -41.09 7.99 -26.75
C ALA A 41 -42.38 7.56 -26.03
N VAL A 42 -42.31 7.20 -24.76
CA VAL A 42 -43.50 6.91 -23.95
C VAL A 42 -44.34 8.18 -23.65
N TYR A 43 -43.66 9.28 -23.36
CA TYR A 43 -44.31 10.57 -23.05
C TYR A 43 -45.09 11.11 -24.27
N ASP A 44 -44.50 11.00 -25.46
CA ASP A 44 -45.10 11.47 -26.71
C ASP A 44 -46.17 10.54 -27.23
N ASN A 45 -46.27 9.32 -26.71
CA ASN A 45 -47.31 8.37 -27.06
C ASN A 45 -48.62 8.70 -26.34
N GLY A 46 -49.52 9.41 -26.99
CA GLY A 46 -50.83 9.79 -26.46
C GLY A 46 -51.74 8.62 -26.09
N SER A 47 -51.39 7.37 -26.42
CA SER A 47 -52.15 6.15 -26.11
C SER A 47 -51.49 5.33 -24.98
N ALA A 48 -50.39 5.83 -24.35
CA ALA A 48 -49.73 5.15 -23.26
C ALA A 48 -50.64 5.04 -22.03
N THR A 49 -50.71 3.83 -21.44
CA THR A 49 -51.42 3.61 -20.20
C THR A 49 -50.69 4.24 -19.01
N LYS A 50 -51.40 4.46 -17.92
CA LYS A 50 -50.83 4.97 -16.68
C LYS A 50 -49.68 4.09 -16.20
N GLU A 51 -49.81 2.79 -16.30
CA GLU A 51 -48.76 1.81 -15.90
C GLU A 51 -47.51 1.97 -16.76
N ILE A 52 -47.65 2.04 -18.08
CA ILE A 52 -46.49 2.27 -19.00
C ILE A 52 -45.79 3.60 -18.69
N ILE A 53 -46.52 4.64 -18.35
CA ILE A 53 -45.98 5.93 -17.96
C ILE A 53 -45.20 5.84 -16.64
N GLU A 54 -45.73 5.16 -15.62
CA GLU A 54 -45.03 5.01 -14.32
C GLU A 54 -43.79 4.13 -14.46
N ASP A 55 -43.85 3.06 -15.25
CA ASP A 55 -42.66 2.21 -15.53
C ASP A 55 -41.56 2.98 -16.26
N ALA A 56 -41.91 3.79 -17.25
CA ALA A 56 -40.96 4.64 -17.96
C ALA A 56 -40.29 5.68 -17.06
N LYS A 57 -41.03 6.27 -16.13
CA LYS A 57 -40.49 7.18 -15.12
C LYS A 57 -39.52 6.47 -14.18
N ALA A 58 -39.91 5.29 -13.69
CA ALA A 58 -39.03 4.49 -12.83
C ALA A 58 -37.76 4.09 -13.53
N ALA A 59 -37.87 3.67 -14.81
CA ALA A 59 -36.71 3.33 -15.64
C ALA A 59 -35.76 4.54 -15.86
N LEU A 60 -36.32 5.72 -16.16
CA LEU A 60 -35.49 6.95 -16.29
C LEU A 60 -34.83 7.33 -14.97
N SER A 61 -35.54 7.27 -13.85
CA SER A 61 -35.00 7.56 -12.53
C SER A 61 -33.83 6.64 -12.21
N LYS A 62 -33.99 5.33 -12.45
CA LYS A 62 -32.97 4.33 -12.25
C LYS A 62 -31.74 4.58 -13.15
N ALA A 63 -31.96 4.95 -14.41
CA ALA A 63 -30.88 5.26 -15.34
C ALA A 63 -30.07 6.51 -14.90
N VAL A 64 -30.73 7.51 -14.31
CA VAL A 64 -30.05 8.68 -13.73
C VAL A 64 -29.21 8.27 -12.51
N GLU A 65 -29.74 7.42 -11.61
CA GLU A 65 -28.99 6.90 -10.45
C GLU A 65 -27.76 6.08 -10.89
N GLU A 66 -27.95 5.20 -11.88
CA GLU A 66 -26.85 4.42 -12.47
C GLU A 66 -25.79 5.32 -13.13
N PHE A 67 -26.23 6.37 -13.82
CA PHE A 67 -25.33 7.37 -14.40
C PHE A 67 -24.50 8.09 -13.32
N ASP A 68 -25.15 8.57 -12.26
CA ASP A 68 -24.47 9.25 -11.15
C ASP A 68 -23.44 8.33 -10.46
N SER A 69 -23.69 7.02 -10.43
CA SER A 69 -22.75 6.03 -9.88
C SER A 69 -21.51 5.78 -10.76
N LYS A 70 -21.53 6.22 -12.03
CA LYS A 70 -20.41 6.06 -12.97
C LYS A 70 -19.39 7.19 -12.90
N VAL A 71 -19.56 8.15 -12.02
CA VAL A 71 -18.56 9.21 -11.81
C VAL A 71 -17.26 8.61 -11.31
N VAL A 72 -16.12 9.05 -11.88
CA VAL A 72 -14.79 8.65 -11.44
C VAL A 72 -14.50 9.31 -10.08
N PRO A 73 -14.19 8.54 -9.03
CA PRO A 73 -13.94 9.09 -7.70
C PRO A 73 -12.66 9.92 -7.64
N PRO A 74 -12.45 10.73 -6.58
CA PRO A 74 -11.17 11.35 -6.29
C PRO A 74 -10.04 10.32 -6.21
N LEU A 75 -8.80 10.74 -6.51
CA LEU A 75 -7.63 9.87 -6.42
C LEU A 75 -7.43 9.40 -4.97
N ASP A 76 -7.24 8.09 -4.80
CA ASP A 76 -6.80 7.52 -3.53
C ASP A 76 -5.28 7.56 -3.45
N THR A 77 -4.75 8.41 -2.59
CA THR A 77 -3.30 8.59 -2.41
C THR A 77 -2.77 7.93 -1.14
N LYS A 78 -3.65 7.31 -0.34
CA LYS A 78 -3.27 6.85 1.00
C LYS A 78 -2.09 5.87 1.02
N ALA A 79 -2.10 4.87 0.15
CA ALA A 79 -1.03 3.88 0.10
C ALA A 79 0.32 4.50 -0.33
N LEU A 80 0.28 5.45 -1.27
CA LEU A 80 1.48 6.19 -1.69
C LEU A 80 2.00 7.11 -0.56
N ASP A 81 1.11 7.74 0.20
CA ASP A 81 1.49 8.56 1.35
C ASP A 81 2.17 7.72 2.44
N ASP A 82 1.59 6.57 2.78
CA ASP A 82 2.16 5.63 3.74
C ASP A 82 3.56 5.14 3.27
N ALA A 83 3.74 4.86 1.99
CA ALA A 83 5.02 4.46 1.41
C ALA A 83 6.05 5.61 1.42
N ILE A 84 5.64 6.84 1.12
CA ILE A 84 6.51 8.03 1.21
C ILE A 84 6.97 8.25 2.65
N ASP A 85 6.10 8.08 3.63
CA ASP A 85 6.44 8.22 5.04
C ASP A 85 7.42 7.14 5.50
N LEU A 86 7.22 5.88 5.07
CA LEU A 86 8.18 4.80 5.30
C LEU A 86 9.56 5.15 4.69
N ALA A 87 9.57 5.53 3.42
CA ALA A 87 10.80 5.87 2.72
C ALA A 87 11.55 7.06 3.36
N ASN A 88 10.83 8.08 3.84
CA ASN A 88 11.44 9.19 4.56
C ASN A 88 12.09 8.74 5.88
N ARG A 89 11.48 7.81 6.63
CA ARG A 89 12.07 7.25 7.86
C ARG A 89 13.33 6.44 7.57
N LEU A 90 13.30 5.58 6.55
CA LEU A 90 14.48 4.82 6.11
C LEU A 90 15.63 5.75 5.68
N TYR A 91 15.32 6.76 4.88
CA TYR A 91 16.29 7.75 4.45
C TYR A 91 16.90 8.53 5.63
N ALA A 92 16.08 8.93 6.60
CA ALA A 92 16.54 9.68 7.77
C ALA A 92 17.45 8.86 8.70
N GLY A 93 17.27 7.53 8.74
CA GLY A 93 18.12 6.61 9.51
C GLY A 93 19.34 6.12 8.76
N ALA A 94 19.48 6.43 7.46
CA ALA A 94 20.58 5.92 6.65
C ALA A 94 21.90 6.63 6.95
N ILE A 95 22.94 5.85 7.19
CA ILE A 95 24.33 6.33 7.40
C ILE A 95 25.16 5.93 6.19
N ALA A 96 25.83 6.90 5.57
CA ALA A 96 26.71 6.63 4.44
C ALA A 96 28.03 6.01 4.89
N GLY A 97 28.47 4.97 4.19
CA GLY A 97 29.76 4.35 4.45
C GLY A 97 29.89 2.93 3.89
N THR A 98 30.92 2.25 4.35
CA THR A 98 31.27 0.88 3.96
C THR A 98 31.30 -0.08 5.15
N GLU A 99 31.00 0.41 6.34
CA GLU A 99 30.94 -0.39 7.55
C GLU A 99 29.60 -1.14 7.64
N PRO A 100 29.53 -2.24 8.38
CA PRO A 100 28.29 -2.98 8.62
C PRO A 100 27.15 -2.08 9.07
N GLY A 101 25.97 -2.25 8.46
CA GLY A 101 24.77 -1.43 8.74
C GLY A 101 24.75 -0.08 8.01
N GLN A 102 25.80 0.28 7.29
CA GLN A 102 25.87 1.50 6.49
C GLN A 102 25.45 1.24 5.03
N TYR A 103 25.20 2.32 4.32
CA TYR A 103 24.78 2.30 2.91
C TYR A 103 25.80 3.02 2.03
N PRO A 104 26.04 2.56 0.79
CA PRO A 104 26.81 3.33 -0.18
C PRO A 104 26.18 4.71 -0.40
N GLN A 105 26.99 5.77 -0.44
CA GLN A 105 26.50 7.15 -0.65
C GLN A 105 25.61 7.25 -1.89
N LYS A 106 26.01 6.59 -2.98
CA LYS A 106 25.21 6.58 -4.21
C LYS A 106 23.79 6.01 -3.99
N SER A 107 23.64 4.96 -3.21
CA SER A 107 22.32 4.36 -2.91
C SER A 107 21.45 5.31 -2.11
N ILE A 108 22.02 6.07 -1.18
CA ILE A 108 21.30 7.11 -0.42
C ILE A 108 20.84 8.22 -1.37
N ASP A 109 21.68 8.67 -2.30
CA ASP A 109 21.35 9.72 -3.26
C ASP A 109 20.26 9.26 -4.25
N ASP A 110 20.38 8.05 -4.78
CA ASP A 110 19.39 7.44 -5.67
C ASP A 110 18.03 7.27 -4.94
N PHE A 111 18.04 6.82 -3.69
CA PHE A 111 16.83 6.66 -2.88
C PHE A 111 16.16 8.00 -2.58
N LYS A 112 16.93 9.02 -2.24
CA LYS A 112 16.43 10.39 -2.09
C LYS A 112 15.74 10.89 -3.36
N ALA A 113 16.35 10.62 -4.53
CA ALA A 113 15.76 11.00 -5.81
C ALA A 113 14.44 10.25 -6.08
N ALA A 114 14.36 8.96 -5.73
CA ALA A 114 13.15 8.17 -5.86
C ALA A 114 12.01 8.71 -4.98
N ILE A 115 12.29 9.10 -3.74
CA ILE A 115 11.31 9.74 -2.83
C ILE A 115 10.81 11.05 -3.43
N ALA A 116 11.72 11.87 -3.97
CA ALA A 116 11.34 13.14 -4.60
C ALA A 116 10.47 12.91 -5.85
N ALA A 117 10.79 11.90 -6.66
CA ALA A 117 10.00 11.52 -7.83
C ALA A 117 8.60 11.06 -7.44
N ALA A 118 8.43 10.23 -6.40
CA ALA A 118 7.13 9.78 -5.90
C ALA A 118 6.26 10.97 -5.43
N LYS A 119 6.85 11.91 -4.69
CA LYS A 119 6.16 13.15 -4.26
C LYS A 119 5.73 14.01 -5.45
N ALA A 120 6.58 14.15 -6.47
CA ALA A 120 6.26 14.89 -7.68
C ALA A 120 5.15 14.19 -8.50
N SER A 121 5.22 12.87 -8.65
CA SER A 121 4.18 12.08 -9.32
C SER A 121 2.82 12.23 -8.63
N LYS A 122 2.78 12.19 -7.29
CA LYS A 122 1.54 12.43 -6.52
C LYS A 122 0.91 13.79 -6.84
N VAL A 123 1.71 14.86 -6.88
CA VAL A 123 1.22 16.22 -7.16
C VAL A 123 0.71 16.35 -8.60
N ASN A 124 1.34 15.67 -9.55
CA ASN A 124 1.04 15.76 -10.97
C ASN A 124 0.07 14.69 -11.47
N ALA A 125 -0.38 13.77 -10.62
CA ALA A 125 -1.28 12.70 -10.98
C ALA A 125 -2.62 13.23 -11.52
N VAL A 126 -3.08 12.65 -12.61
CA VAL A 126 -4.32 13.01 -13.30
C VAL A 126 -5.36 11.89 -13.17
N ILE A 127 -4.91 10.64 -13.15
CA ILE A 127 -5.73 9.43 -13.03
C ILE A 127 -5.18 8.53 -11.92
N GLN A 128 -5.97 7.59 -11.42
CA GLN A 128 -5.55 6.70 -10.34
C GLN A 128 -4.29 5.89 -10.72
N LYS A 129 -4.17 5.50 -11.98
CA LYS A 129 -2.98 4.77 -12.45
C LYS A 129 -1.67 5.53 -12.21
N ASP A 130 -1.66 6.85 -12.29
CA ASP A 130 -0.46 7.64 -12.02
C ASP A 130 0.01 7.49 -10.57
N ILE A 131 -0.95 7.39 -9.62
CA ILE A 131 -0.68 7.13 -8.20
C ILE A 131 -0.18 5.71 -7.98
N ASP A 132 -0.83 4.74 -8.63
CA ASP A 132 -0.47 3.31 -8.51
C ASP A 132 0.93 3.05 -9.07
N ASP A 133 1.26 3.61 -10.23
CA ASP A 133 2.60 3.52 -10.84
C ASP A 133 3.68 4.20 -9.94
N ALA A 134 3.35 5.33 -9.32
CA ALA A 134 4.26 6.01 -8.39
C ALA A 134 4.51 5.19 -7.13
N LEU A 135 3.49 4.51 -6.60
CA LEU A 135 3.60 3.59 -5.47
C LEU A 135 4.50 2.39 -5.79
N ASP A 136 4.27 1.75 -6.94
CA ASP A 136 5.07 0.60 -7.37
C ASP A 136 6.54 0.99 -7.56
N ASN A 137 6.81 2.13 -8.20
CA ASN A 137 8.16 2.63 -8.38
C ASN A 137 8.86 2.93 -7.04
N LEU A 138 8.15 3.52 -6.08
CA LEU A 138 8.71 3.81 -4.77
C LEU A 138 8.96 2.53 -3.96
N ASN A 139 8.05 1.56 -3.99
CA ASN A 139 8.23 0.27 -3.32
C ASN A 139 9.45 -0.49 -3.88
N ASN A 140 9.64 -0.46 -5.20
CA ASN A 140 10.83 -1.03 -5.83
C ASN A 140 12.10 -0.30 -5.40
N ALA A 141 12.06 1.02 -5.26
CA ALA A 141 13.20 1.80 -4.79
C ALA A 141 13.53 1.56 -3.30
N ILE A 142 12.50 1.40 -2.45
CA ILE A 142 12.67 0.99 -1.04
C ILE A 142 13.42 -0.33 -0.99
N LYS A 143 12.90 -1.35 -1.68
CA LYS A 143 13.53 -2.67 -1.72
C LYS A 143 14.97 -2.61 -2.23
N ALA A 144 15.20 -1.92 -3.35
CA ALA A 144 16.54 -1.78 -3.92
C ALA A 144 17.50 -1.07 -2.96
N PHE A 145 17.02 -0.08 -2.20
CA PHE A 145 17.81 0.62 -1.19
C PHE A 145 18.18 -0.30 -0.03
N GLU A 146 17.21 -1.02 0.54
CA GLU A 146 17.45 -1.98 1.63
C GLU A 146 18.46 -3.06 1.23
N ASP A 147 18.38 -3.56 0.01
CA ASP A 147 19.31 -4.58 -0.53
C ASP A 147 20.77 -4.06 -0.66
N THR A 148 21.03 -2.74 -0.57
CA THR A 148 22.38 -2.15 -0.64
C THR A 148 23.04 -1.96 0.71
N MET A 149 22.36 -2.24 1.82
CA MET A 149 22.96 -2.15 3.15
C MET A 149 24.15 -3.08 3.27
N VAL A 150 25.27 -2.56 3.81
CA VAL A 150 26.47 -3.37 4.08
C VAL A 150 26.12 -4.39 5.17
N PRO A 151 26.28 -5.71 4.91
CA PRO A 151 25.90 -6.74 5.87
C PRO A 151 26.61 -6.63 7.21
N LEU A 152 25.91 -6.91 8.30
CA LEU A 152 26.42 -6.88 9.68
C LEU A 152 27.27 -8.11 10.02
N GLU A 153 28.23 -8.46 9.16
CA GLU A 153 28.97 -9.72 9.30
C GLU A 153 29.91 -9.77 10.52
N VAL A 154 30.50 -8.64 10.89
CA VAL A 154 31.49 -8.60 11.98
C VAL A 154 30.83 -8.81 13.35
N GLY A 155 29.75 -8.09 13.63
CA GLY A 155 28.96 -8.26 14.86
C GLY A 155 28.35 -9.66 14.94
N LYS A 156 27.82 -10.17 13.85
CA LYS A 156 27.26 -11.51 13.73
C LYS A 156 28.29 -12.61 13.93
N ALA A 157 29.52 -12.45 13.46
CA ALA A 157 30.59 -13.42 13.70
C ALA A 157 30.96 -13.53 15.19
N LEU A 158 30.98 -12.39 15.91
CA LEU A 158 31.20 -12.38 17.37
C LEU A 158 30.02 -12.98 18.12
N LEU A 159 28.81 -12.64 17.73
CA LEU A 159 27.59 -13.22 18.32
C LEU A 159 27.50 -14.73 18.06
N ASP A 160 27.81 -15.21 16.86
CA ASP A 160 27.86 -16.64 16.54
C ASP A 160 28.88 -17.39 17.42
N THR A 161 30.06 -16.79 17.61
CA THR A 161 31.11 -17.33 18.49
C THR A 161 30.59 -17.39 19.93
N ALA A 162 30.00 -16.31 20.46
CA ALA A 162 29.46 -16.28 21.81
C ALA A 162 28.32 -17.30 22.02
N ILE A 163 27.43 -17.48 21.03
CA ILE A 163 26.38 -18.50 21.04
C ILE A 163 26.99 -19.91 21.13
N LYS A 164 28.00 -20.21 20.32
CA LYS A 164 28.69 -21.52 20.32
C LYS A 164 29.36 -21.82 21.65
N ASP A 165 30.06 -20.83 22.22
CA ASP A 165 30.76 -20.97 23.50
C ASP A 165 29.77 -21.15 24.65
N ALA A 166 28.72 -20.35 24.69
CA ALA A 166 27.67 -20.49 25.71
C ALA A 166 26.94 -21.82 25.60
N LYS A 167 26.64 -22.27 24.37
CA LYS A 167 26.03 -23.57 24.13
C LYS A 167 26.93 -24.70 24.61
N SER A 168 28.21 -24.67 24.30
CA SER A 168 29.18 -25.68 24.75
C SER A 168 29.25 -25.76 26.28
N LYS A 169 29.27 -24.59 26.96
CA LYS A 169 29.21 -24.57 28.44
C LYS A 169 27.94 -25.18 28.99
N VAL A 170 26.77 -24.81 28.44
CA VAL A 170 25.47 -25.33 28.88
C VAL A 170 25.38 -26.84 28.65
N ASP A 171 25.84 -27.32 27.50
CA ASP A 171 25.81 -28.77 27.17
C ASP A 171 26.71 -29.59 28.11
N SER A 172 27.81 -29.01 28.61
CA SER A 172 28.71 -29.64 29.55
C SER A 172 28.24 -29.58 31.02
N THR A 173 27.15 -28.83 31.35
CA THR A 173 26.66 -28.69 32.72
C THR A 173 25.81 -29.89 33.16
N THR A 174 26.01 -30.34 34.37
CA THR A 174 25.14 -31.31 35.05
C THR A 174 24.06 -30.60 35.84
N VAL A 175 22.81 -30.98 35.63
CA VAL A 175 21.66 -30.44 36.38
C VAL A 175 21.48 -31.21 37.68
N GLY A 176 21.31 -30.52 38.80
CA GLY A 176 21.05 -31.13 40.10
C GLY A 176 21.15 -30.12 41.24
N THR A 177 21.21 -30.64 42.46
CA THR A 177 21.27 -29.84 43.71
C THR A 177 22.56 -30.03 44.50
N LEU A 178 23.51 -30.83 43.98
CA LEU A 178 24.77 -31.11 44.63
C LEU A 178 25.85 -30.10 44.24
N GLY A 179 26.94 -30.03 45.01
CA GLY A 179 28.08 -29.18 44.69
C GLY A 179 28.64 -29.46 43.29
N GLY A 180 28.86 -28.41 42.49
CA GLY A 180 29.29 -28.51 41.09
C GLY A 180 28.16 -28.76 40.08
N GLN A 181 26.93 -28.87 40.51
CA GLN A 181 25.73 -28.98 39.66
C GLN A 181 24.98 -27.63 39.57
N TYR A 182 24.18 -27.47 38.54
CA TYR A 182 23.38 -26.27 38.30
C TYR A 182 21.89 -26.58 38.44
N PRO A 183 21.09 -25.66 39.03
CA PRO A 183 19.62 -25.75 39.01
C PRO A 183 19.08 -25.83 37.58
N LYS A 184 18.05 -26.65 37.36
CA LYS A 184 17.38 -26.78 36.06
C LYS A 184 16.94 -25.45 35.51
N ALA A 185 16.37 -24.58 36.37
CA ALA A 185 15.90 -23.25 35.97
C ALA A 185 17.03 -22.35 35.41
N ALA A 186 18.23 -22.44 35.94
CA ALA A 186 19.37 -21.72 35.43
C ALA A 186 19.79 -22.20 34.02
N LYS A 187 19.79 -23.53 33.81
CA LYS A 187 20.05 -24.11 32.48
C LYS A 187 19.00 -23.68 31.46
N ASP A 188 17.72 -23.76 31.84
CA ASP A 188 16.59 -23.39 30.97
C ASP A 188 16.65 -21.89 30.60
N ALA A 189 17.00 -21.00 31.53
CA ALA A 189 17.15 -19.57 31.27
C ALA A 189 18.26 -19.26 30.23
N VAL A 190 19.42 -19.97 30.33
CA VAL A 190 20.49 -19.79 29.34
C VAL A 190 20.09 -20.34 27.98
N LEU A 191 19.38 -21.47 27.92
CA LEU A 191 18.87 -22.01 26.67
C LEU A 191 17.86 -21.06 25.98
N LEU A 192 17.03 -20.39 26.79
CA LEU A 192 16.10 -19.37 26.27
C LEU A 192 16.88 -18.17 25.70
N ALA A 193 17.86 -17.63 26.43
CA ALA A 193 18.71 -16.55 25.96
C ALA A 193 19.47 -16.90 24.66
N LEU A 194 19.97 -18.14 24.56
CA LEU A 194 20.60 -18.65 23.33
C LEU A 194 19.62 -18.69 22.14
N SER A 195 18.36 -19.03 22.39
CA SER A 195 17.32 -19.02 21.36
C SER A 195 17.04 -17.61 20.86
N GLU A 196 16.96 -16.61 21.75
CA GLU A 196 16.75 -15.21 21.38
C GLU A 196 17.97 -14.65 20.62
N ALA A 197 19.19 -14.90 21.12
CA ALA A 197 20.42 -14.50 20.44
C ALA A 197 20.52 -15.09 19.02
N LYS A 198 20.07 -16.33 18.84
CA LYS A 198 20.05 -16.96 17.52
C LYS A 198 19.05 -16.29 16.57
N LYS A 199 17.90 -15.84 17.05
CA LYS A 199 16.96 -15.06 16.22
C LYS A 199 17.58 -13.77 15.68
N VAL A 200 18.33 -13.04 16.55
CA VAL A 200 19.07 -11.85 16.12
C VAL A 200 20.15 -12.21 15.12
N LEU A 201 20.88 -13.30 15.33
CA LEU A 201 21.90 -13.78 14.40
C LEU A 201 21.33 -14.08 13.01
N ASP A 202 20.16 -14.69 12.96
CA ASP A 202 19.49 -15.11 11.72
C ASP A 202 18.75 -13.96 11.05
N ASP A 203 18.49 -12.82 11.73
CA ASP A 203 17.85 -11.64 11.18
C ASP A 203 18.83 -10.81 10.34
N ILE A 204 18.58 -10.73 9.04
CA ILE A 204 19.43 -9.94 8.10
C ILE A 204 19.32 -8.43 8.33
N HIS A 205 18.29 -7.97 9.03
CA HIS A 205 18.06 -6.55 9.33
C HIS A 205 18.43 -6.17 10.78
N ALA A 206 18.97 -7.11 11.56
CA ALA A 206 19.38 -6.82 12.93
C ALA A 206 20.38 -5.66 12.98
N THR A 207 20.09 -4.69 13.83
CA THR A 207 20.97 -3.53 14.04
C THR A 207 22.19 -3.88 14.89
N GLN A 208 23.23 -3.04 14.86
CA GLN A 208 24.42 -3.23 15.70
C GLN A 208 24.07 -3.14 17.22
N GLU A 209 23.01 -2.44 17.56
CA GLU A 209 22.53 -2.31 18.95
C GLU A 209 21.82 -3.59 19.43
N GLU A 210 21.21 -4.35 18.52
CA GLU A 210 20.55 -5.64 18.80
C GLU A 210 21.55 -6.81 18.83
N ILE A 211 22.71 -6.68 18.18
CA ILE A 211 23.79 -7.68 18.14
C ILE A 211 24.73 -7.53 19.34
#